data_31c0c14d73298a8ad4ebeab6dc65738e
#
_entry.id   31c0c14d73298a8ad4ebeab6dc65738e
#
_cell.length_a   1.000
_cell.length_b   1.000
_cell.length_c   1.000
_cell.angle_alpha   90.00
_cell.angle_beta   90.00
_cell.angle_gamma   90.00
#
_symmetry.space_group_name_H-M   'P 1'
#
loop_
_entity.id
_entity.type
_entity.pdbx_description
1 polymer ?
#
loop_
_entity_poly.entity_id
_entity_poly.type
_entity_poly.pdbx_seq_one_letter_code
_entity_poly.pdbx_strand_id
1 'polypeptide(L)'
;LVYGEQTKYYYPAKGVGRASRILDNSVNDDIKWFTVVEDKYDMAVEEISVPREQFRAVVNNDMDLKDLHRTSEVNRPVPHSETTLYTQKRDAFDGGFGLGYKQNIGGPDGFIMYQVSADYGAEYRFTPKTWLSGSASLNLLNNFDKFQYDAPSKMERVRTDLRKYVTTSDITMPSLQLNHAERLDQDWYGMVYGGYLESMFAGVGGEVLYRPMGQRWSVGADLNYVRQRDFDQGLGLRDYKTVTGHITTYADLGYDITSAVSVGRYLAEDWGTTIDLSRLFNNGVRFGAWVTRTTASAEEYGEGSFDKGIYISIPFDEVLSVSTLRRANMVWAPLTRDGGARLSRQYSLQNLTDGRYTDLFYTNFEKITE
;
A
#
# COMPACT_ATOMS: atom_id res chain seq x y z
N LEU A 1 22.94 -15.76 6.35
CA LEU A 1 21.76 -14.97 6.68
C LEU A 1 21.90 -13.54 6.12
N VAL A 2 20.85 -13.01 5.50
CA VAL A 2 20.75 -11.62 5.02
C VAL A 2 19.52 -10.97 5.64
N TYR A 3 19.69 -9.82 6.25
CA TYR A 3 18.60 -8.94 6.67
C TYR A 3 18.49 -7.78 5.69
N GLY A 4 17.29 -7.48 5.21
CA GLY A 4 17.12 -6.32 4.37
C GLY A 4 15.71 -6.13 3.85
N GLU A 5 15.44 -4.93 3.34
CA GLU A 5 14.22 -4.59 2.63
C GLU A 5 14.43 -4.82 1.14
N GLN A 6 13.55 -5.57 0.53
CA GLN A 6 13.52 -5.77 -0.90
C GLN A 6 12.83 -4.57 -1.56
N THR A 7 13.61 -3.72 -2.25
CA THR A 7 13.12 -2.44 -2.82
C THR A 7 13.07 -2.44 -4.35
N LYS A 8 13.49 -3.54 -5.00
CA LYS A 8 13.68 -3.56 -6.45
C LYS A 8 12.77 -4.52 -7.19
N TYR A 9 12.58 -5.73 -6.66
CA TYR A 9 11.85 -6.79 -7.37
C TYR A 9 10.42 -6.89 -6.85
N TYR A 10 9.47 -7.02 -7.76
CA TYR A 10 8.07 -7.21 -7.40
C TYR A 10 7.83 -8.59 -6.78
N TYR A 11 8.50 -9.63 -7.30
CA TYR A 11 8.36 -11.01 -6.82
C TYR A 11 9.40 -11.34 -5.75
N PRO A 12 8.98 -11.75 -4.53
CA PRO A 12 9.91 -12.13 -3.46
C PRO A 12 10.89 -13.23 -3.88
N ALA A 13 10.43 -14.25 -4.62
CA ALA A 13 11.27 -15.32 -5.13
C ALA A 13 12.46 -14.80 -5.96
N LYS A 14 12.26 -13.79 -6.80
CA LYS A 14 13.34 -13.16 -7.58
C LYS A 14 14.36 -12.48 -6.68
N GLY A 15 13.91 -11.76 -5.65
CA GLY A 15 14.79 -11.11 -4.66
C GLY A 15 15.65 -12.12 -3.93
N VAL A 16 15.02 -13.19 -3.42
CA VAL A 16 15.71 -14.31 -2.73
C VAL A 16 16.70 -15.01 -3.67
N GLY A 17 16.30 -15.29 -4.91
CA GLY A 17 17.19 -15.92 -5.90
C GLY A 17 18.43 -15.07 -6.19
N ARG A 18 18.28 -13.76 -6.33
CA ARG A 18 19.43 -12.83 -6.52
C ARG A 18 20.34 -12.79 -5.29
N ALA A 19 19.77 -12.73 -4.09
CA ALA A 19 20.54 -12.79 -2.84
C ALA A 19 21.28 -14.11 -2.73
N SER A 20 20.63 -15.25 -3.03
CA SER A 20 21.23 -16.59 -2.98
C SER A 20 22.39 -16.74 -3.96
N ARG A 21 22.32 -16.18 -5.17
CA ARG A 21 23.44 -16.19 -6.13
C ARG A 21 24.66 -15.40 -5.63
N ILE A 22 24.42 -14.24 -5.03
CA ILE A 22 25.50 -13.43 -4.45
C ILE A 22 26.16 -14.18 -3.31
N LEU A 23 25.36 -14.79 -2.42
CA LEU A 23 25.86 -15.57 -1.30
C LEU A 23 26.63 -16.79 -1.78
N ASP A 24 26.13 -17.51 -2.78
CA ASP A 24 26.78 -18.72 -3.31
C ASP A 24 28.21 -18.46 -3.81
N ASN A 25 28.44 -17.27 -4.39
CA ASN A 25 29.75 -16.85 -4.87
C ASN A 25 30.64 -16.20 -3.77
N SER A 26 30.09 -15.92 -2.59
CA SER A 26 30.77 -15.12 -1.59
C SER A 26 31.09 -15.88 -0.29
N VAL A 27 30.44 -17.02 -0.04
CA VAL A 27 30.59 -17.78 1.21
C VAL A 27 31.26 -19.11 1.00
N ASN A 28 31.86 -19.67 2.06
CA ASN A 28 32.51 -20.97 2.06
C ASN A 28 31.51 -22.11 1.80
N ASP A 29 32.04 -23.28 1.36
CA ASP A 29 31.22 -24.45 1.05
C ASP A 29 30.57 -25.13 2.26
N ASP A 30 30.98 -24.77 3.46
CA ASP A 30 30.36 -25.25 4.72
C ASP A 30 28.93 -24.74 4.92
N ILE A 31 28.57 -23.61 4.29
CA ILE A 31 27.23 -23.03 4.36
C ILE A 31 26.26 -23.88 3.54
N LYS A 32 25.22 -24.39 4.19
CA LYS A 32 24.23 -25.29 3.58
C LYS A 32 22.92 -24.60 3.22
N TRP A 33 22.60 -23.48 3.87
CA TRP A 33 21.36 -22.73 3.69
C TRP A 33 21.62 -21.27 3.43
N PHE A 34 20.84 -20.69 2.53
CA PHE A 34 20.73 -19.25 2.36
C PHE A 34 19.41 -18.78 2.95
N THR A 35 19.48 -17.90 3.92
CA THR A 35 18.31 -17.36 4.61
C THR A 35 18.24 -15.85 4.39
N VAL A 36 17.09 -15.39 3.93
CA VAL A 36 16.77 -13.97 3.74
C VAL A 36 15.64 -13.60 4.67
N VAL A 37 15.87 -12.61 5.51
CA VAL A 37 14.84 -12.01 6.37
C VAL A 37 14.39 -10.71 5.71
N GLU A 38 13.14 -10.67 5.28
CA GLU A 38 12.49 -9.45 4.80
C GLU A 38 12.24 -8.52 6.00
N ASP A 39 12.82 -7.33 5.94
CA ASP A 39 12.72 -6.32 6.98
C ASP A 39 12.17 -5.03 6.39
N LYS A 40 10.95 -4.64 6.77
CA LYS A 40 10.34 -3.36 6.40
C LYS A 40 10.25 -2.44 7.60
N TYR A 41 10.99 -1.34 7.58
CA TYR A 41 11.04 -0.36 8.67
C TYR A 41 11.42 -0.97 10.03
N ASP A 42 12.44 -1.84 10.06
CA ASP A 42 12.89 -2.59 11.25
C ASP A 42 11.82 -3.55 11.83
N MET A 43 10.87 -3.91 11.00
CA MET A 43 9.90 -4.96 11.27
C MET A 43 10.25 -6.20 10.44
N ALA A 44 10.90 -7.18 11.07
CA ALA A 44 11.12 -8.46 10.41
C ALA A 44 9.76 -9.12 10.12
N VAL A 45 9.45 -9.30 8.84
CA VAL A 45 8.14 -9.74 8.35
C VAL A 45 8.11 -11.24 8.10
N GLU A 46 9.07 -11.75 7.34
CA GLU A 46 9.21 -13.16 7.00
C GLU A 46 10.69 -13.57 6.92
N GLU A 47 10.93 -14.86 7.05
CA GLU A 47 12.25 -15.49 6.93
C GLU A 47 12.18 -16.60 5.90
N ILE A 48 12.89 -16.44 4.78
CA ILE A 48 12.88 -17.37 3.67
C ILE A 48 14.22 -18.10 3.62
N SER A 49 14.20 -19.42 3.72
CA SER A 49 15.39 -20.27 3.68
C SER A 49 15.38 -21.16 2.44
N VAL A 50 16.50 -21.15 1.72
CA VAL A 50 16.70 -21.91 0.48
C VAL A 50 17.93 -22.82 0.65
N PRO A 51 17.84 -24.15 0.42
CA PRO A 51 18.98 -25.05 0.53
C PRO A 51 19.97 -24.82 -0.63
N ARG A 52 21.23 -24.54 -0.29
CA ARG A 52 22.28 -24.13 -1.23
C ARG A 52 22.53 -25.10 -2.37
N GLU A 53 22.71 -26.39 -2.05
CA GLU A 53 23.04 -27.42 -3.04
C GLU A 53 21.92 -27.57 -4.07
N GLN A 54 20.68 -27.58 -3.61
CA GLN A 54 19.52 -27.69 -4.50
C GLN A 54 19.30 -26.39 -5.32
N PHE A 55 19.51 -25.23 -4.73
CA PHE A 55 19.48 -23.96 -5.46
C PHE A 55 20.50 -23.95 -6.60
N ARG A 56 21.76 -24.37 -6.31
CA ARG A 56 22.82 -24.46 -7.31
C ARG A 56 22.49 -25.48 -8.41
N ALA A 57 21.94 -26.64 -8.06
CA ALA A 57 21.53 -27.67 -9.00
C ALA A 57 20.41 -27.18 -9.93
N VAL A 58 19.40 -26.46 -9.41
CA VAL A 58 18.33 -25.88 -10.22
C VAL A 58 18.85 -24.78 -11.15
N VAL A 59 19.73 -23.91 -10.67
CA VAL A 59 20.35 -22.86 -11.51
C VAL A 59 21.18 -23.45 -12.64
N ASN A 60 21.82 -24.60 -12.44
CA ASN A 60 22.60 -25.32 -13.44
C ASN A 60 21.76 -26.26 -14.34
N ASN A 61 20.45 -26.35 -14.13
CA ASN A 61 19.52 -27.28 -14.77
C ASN A 61 19.81 -28.78 -14.47
N ASP A 62 20.44 -29.07 -13.35
CA ASP A 62 20.71 -30.43 -12.86
C ASP A 62 19.57 -30.98 -11.98
N MET A 63 18.59 -30.14 -11.59
CA MET A 63 17.46 -30.50 -10.73
C MET A 63 16.18 -29.76 -11.15
N ASP A 64 15.01 -30.38 -10.96
CA ASP A 64 13.70 -29.76 -11.22
C ASP A 64 13.41 -28.65 -10.20
N LEU A 65 12.88 -27.54 -10.68
CA LEU A 65 12.45 -26.43 -9.85
C LEU A 65 11.44 -26.83 -8.75
N LYS A 66 10.63 -27.85 -9.01
CA LYS A 66 9.64 -28.37 -8.04
C LYS A 66 10.30 -28.95 -6.79
N ASP A 67 11.49 -29.50 -6.91
CA ASP A 67 12.21 -30.07 -5.76
C ASP A 67 12.74 -28.93 -4.87
N LEU A 68 13.27 -27.86 -5.45
CA LEU A 68 13.65 -26.67 -4.71
C LEU A 68 12.43 -26.02 -4.03
N HIS A 69 11.31 -25.94 -4.74
CA HIS A 69 10.05 -25.41 -4.19
C HIS A 69 9.60 -26.16 -2.92
N ARG A 70 9.73 -27.50 -2.92
CA ARG A 70 9.34 -28.35 -1.78
C ARG A 70 10.26 -28.22 -0.58
N THR A 71 11.51 -27.86 -0.79
CA THR A 71 12.53 -27.79 0.25
C THR A 71 12.85 -26.38 0.71
N SER A 72 12.38 -25.36 0.00
CA SER A 72 12.44 -23.99 0.45
C SER A 72 11.41 -23.76 1.56
N GLU A 73 11.78 -22.97 2.55
CA GLU A 73 10.96 -22.74 3.74
C GLU A 73 10.65 -21.24 3.90
N VAL A 74 9.42 -20.94 4.26
CA VAL A 74 9.01 -19.59 4.68
C VAL A 74 8.55 -19.67 6.12
N ASN A 75 9.30 -19.04 6.99
CA ASN A 75 9.16 -19.17 8.44
C ASN A 75 8.91 -17.81 9.11
N ARG A 76 8.48 -17.87 10.36
CA ARG A 76 8.41 -16.70 11.23
C ARG A 76 9.84 -16.25 11.54
N PRO A 77 10.16 -14.95 11.37
CA PRO A 77 11.47 -14.43 11.73
C PRO A 77 11.77 -14.63 13.21
N VAL A 78 12.93 -15.20 13.49
CA VAL A 78 13.46 -15.35 14.85
C VAL A 78 14.64 -14.41 15.09
N PRO A 79 14.91 -14.03 16.34
CA PRO A 79 16.13 -13.27 16.67
C PRO A 79 17.37 -14.14 16.35
N HIS A 80 18.27 -13.60 15.56
CA HIS A 80 19.55 -14.19 15.23
C HIS A 80 20.66 -13.48 16.01
N SER A 81 21.57 -14.25 16.61
CA SER A 81 22.66 -13.74 17.49
C SER A 81 24.04 -13.80 16.84
N GLU A 82 24.10 -14.12 15.55
CA GLU A 82 25.33 -14.26 14.80
C GLU A 82 26.04 -12.92 14.62
N THR A 83 27.37 -12.97 14.52
CA THR A 83 28.16 -11.78 14.25
C THR A 83 27.86 -11.23 12.86
N THR A 84 27.45 -9.98 12.78
CA THR A 84 27.26 -9.28 11.52
C THR A 84 28.59 -9.08 10.81
N LEU A 85 28.76 -9.68 9.65
CA LEU A 85 29.96 -9.60 8.84
C LEU A 85 30.00 -8.33 7.98
N TYR A 86 28.84 -7.88 7.54
CA TYR A 86 28.73 -6.71 6.68
C TYR A 86 27.41 -6.00 6.92
N THR A 87 27.46 -4.67 7.00
CA THR A 87 26.29 -3.79 7.08
C THR A 87 26.39 -2.74 5.99
N GLN A 88 25.43 -2.74 5.07
CA GLN A 88 25.31 -1.67 4.09
C GLN A 88 24.71 -0.44 4.75
N LYS A 89 25.40 0.70 4.64
CA LYS A 89 24.83 1.98 5.05
C LYS A 89 23.69 2.33 4.10
N ARG A 90 22.49 2.46 4.66
CA ARG A 90 21.31 2.90 3.91
C ARG A 90 21.33 4.43 3.85
N ASP A 91 20.98 4.98 2.69
CA ASP A 91 20.73 6.41 2.58
C ASP A 91 19.46 6.77 3.35
N ALA A 92 19.54 7.82 4.15
CA ALA A 92 18.41 8.29 4.95
C ALA A 92 17.33 8.95 4.07
N PHE A 93 17.71 9.46 2.91
CA PHE A 93 16.83 10.14 1.97
C PHE A 93 16.62 9.30 0.71
N ASP A 94 15.37 9.14 0.32
CA ASP A 94 14.95 8.61 -0.97
C ASP A 94 13.91 9.54 -1.58
N GLY A 95 13.97 9.78 -2.88
CA GLY A 95 13.02 10.65 -3.54
C GLY A 95 13.09 10.55 -5.06
N GLY A 96 11.99 10.91 -5.72
CA GLY A 96 11.94 10.82 -7.17
C GLY A 96 10.75 11.54 -7.78
N PHE A 97 10.93 11.87 -9.06
CA PHE A 97 9.88 12.45 -9.88
C PHE A 97 8.98 11.39 -10.49
N GLY A 98 7.73 11.76 -10.71
CA GLY A 98 6.72 10.98 -11.40
C GLY A 98 5.76 11.86 -12.18
N LEU A 99 4.95 11.23 -13.01
CA LEU A 99 3.79 11.88 -13.64
C LEU A 99 2.54 11.40 -12.93
N GLY A 100 1.69 12.36 -12.51
CA GLY A 100 0.37 12.11 -11.98
C GLY A 100 -0.69 12.25 -13.07
N TYR A 101 -1.69 11.39 -13.02
CA TYR A 101 -2.87 11.49 -13.86
C TYR A 101 -4.12 11.22 -13.04
N LYS A 102 -5.04 12.17 -13.03
CA LYS A 102 -6.35 12.02 -12.41
C LYS A 102 -7.41 12.20 -13.50
N GLN A 103 -8.47 11.40 -13.44
CA GLN A 103 -9.60 11.55 -14.36
C GLN A 103 -10.93 11.32 -13.65
N ASN A 104 -11.96 11.96 -14.17
CA ASN A 104 -13.36 11.69 -13.87
C ASN A 104 -14.12 11.54 -15.18
N ILE A 105 -14.90 10.48 -15.31
CA ILE A 105 -15.62 10.13 -16.54
C ILE A 105 -17.11 10.11 -16.27
N GLY A 106 -17.89 10.65 -17.20
CA GLY A 106 -19.35 10.63 -17.16
C GLY A 106 -20.00 11.76 -16.36
N GLY A 107 -19.27 12.85 -16.13
CA GLY A 107 -19.84 14.05 -15.50
C GLY A 107 -20.81 14.80 -16.43
N PRO A 108 -21.81 15.52 -15.87
CA PRO A 108 -22.80 16.25 -16.67
C PRO A 108 -22.19 17.41 -17.46
N ASP A 109 -21.10 18.01 -16.98
CA ASP A 109 -20.45 19.18 -17.58
C ASP A 109 -19.36 18.82 -18.60
N GLY A 110 -18.97 17.55 -18.64
CA GLY A 110 -17.99 17.03 -19.59
C GLY A 110 -17.78 15.54 -19.42
N PHE A 111 -17.71 14.83 -20.55
CA PHE A 111 -17.56 13.37 -20.52
C PHE A 111 -16.24 12.92 -19.88
N ILE A 112 -15.15 13.65 -20.12
CA ILE A 112 -13.84 13.37 -19.53
C ILE A 112 -13.30 14.65 -18.89
N MET A 113 -13.12 14.61 -17.57
CA MET A 113 -12.35 15.59 -16.80
C MET A 113 -11.01 14.96 -16.45
N TYR A 114 -9.92 15.71 -16.62
CA TYR A 114 -8.58 15.17 -16.35
C TYR A 114 -7.66 16.24 -15.75
N GLN A 115 -6.66 15.76 -15.04
CA GLN A 115 -5.49 16.52 -14.58
C GLN A 115 -4.22 15.71 -14.86
N VAL A 116 -3.23 16.36 -15.43
CA VAL A 116 -1.86 15.84 -15.57
C VAL A 116 -0.96 16.69 -14.68
N SER A 117 -0.16 16.05 -13.86
CA SER A 117 0.75 16.72 -12.93
C SER A 117 2.16 16.15 -13.02
N ALA A 118 3.14 16.98 -12.68
CA ALA A 118 4.49 16.54 -12.32
C ALA A 118 4.55 16.42 -10.80
N ASP A 119 4.83 15.23 -10.33
CA ASP A 119 4.85 14.91 -8.91
C ASP A 119 6.28 14.63 -8.45
N TYR A 120 6.61 15.08 -7.23
CA TYR A 120 7.84 14.72 -6.54
C TYR A 120 7.48 14.09 -5.21
N GLY A 121 7.87 12.83 -5.01
CA GLY A 121 7.72 12.13 -3.74
C GLY A 121 9.07 11.99 -3.05
N ALA A 122 9.10 12.11 -1.73
CA ALA A 122 10.30 11.94 -0.93
C ALA A 122 10.02 11.28 0.41
N GLU A 123 11.00 10.53 0.89
CA GLU A 123 11.03 9.92 2.21
C GLU A 123 12.37 10.24 2.88
N TYR A 124 12.33 10.61 4.15
CA TYR A 124 13.49 10.79 4.99
C TYR A 124 13.37 9.94 6.25
N ARG A 125 14.31 9.00 6.45
CA ARG A 125 14.35 8.09 7.60
C ARG A 125 15.21 8.67 8.70
N PHE A 126 14.59 9.07 9.81
CA PHE A 126 15.29 9.49 11.02
C PHE A 126 15.91 8.30 11.76
N THR A 127 15.16 7.22 11.84
CA THR A 127 15.56 5.89 12.33
C THR A 127 14.98 4.82 11.42
N PRO A 128 15.39 3.56 11.51
CA PRO A 128 14.77 2.48 10.74
C PRO A 128 13.23 2.41 10.90
N LYS A 129 12.71 2.75 12.10
CA LYS A 129 11.27 2.68 12.45
C LYS A 129 10.51 3.99 12.26
N THR A 130 11.22 5.13 12.08
CA THR A 130 10.61 6.47 12.06
C THR A 130 11.02 7.22 10.82
N TRP A 131 10.06 7.64 10.02
CA TRP A 131 10.31 8.33 8.76
C TRP A 131 9.29 9.44 8.49
N LEU A 132 9.73 10.46 7.78
CA LEU A 132 8.90 11.51 7.19
C LEU A 132 8.72 11.20 5.71
N SER A 133 7.49 11.14 5.24
CA SER A 133 7.17 11.01 3.83
C SER A 133 6.34 12.20 3.37
N GLY A 134 6.55 12.63 2.14
CA GLY A 134 5.81 13.75 1.58
C GLY A 134 5.78 13.76 0.06
N SER A 135 4.87 14.54 -0.49
CA SER A 135 4.77 14.75 -1.92
C SER A 135 4.42 16.20 -2.26
N ALA A 136 4.99 16.68 -3.34
CA ALA A 136 4.63 17.95 -3.98
C ALA A 136 4.14 17.66 -5.40
N SER A 137 3.16 18.41 -5.86
CA SER A 137 2.56 18.23 -7.18
C SER A 137 2.43 19.57 -7.88
N LEU A 138 2.86 19.62 -9.13
CA LEU A 138 2.70 20.75 -10.05
C LEU A 138 1.68 20.35 -11.12
N ASN A 139 0.55 21.05 -11.17
CA ASN A 139 -0.45 20.91 -12.22
C ASN A 139 0.12 21.40 -13.56
N LEU A 140 0.17 20.54 -14.54
CA LEU A 140 0.62 20.87 -15.89
C LEU A 140 -0.55 21.16 -16.83
N LEU A 141 -1.59 20.35 -16.74
CA LEU A 141 -2.80 20.43 -17.57
C LEU A 141 -4.00 19.96 -16.77
N ASN A 142 -5.09 20.69 -16.79
CA ASN A 142 -6.37 20.21 -16.28
C ASN A 142 -7.54 20.89 -17.01
N ASN A 143 -8.71 20.28 -16.93
CA ASN A 143 -9.97 20.83 -17.40
C ASN A 143 -11.10 20.70 -16.34
N PHE A 144 -10.74 20.56 -15.06
CA PHE A 144 -11.70 20.48 -13.96
C PHE A 144 -12.39 21.81 -13.68
N ASP A 145 -11.88 22.92 -14.22
CA ASP A 145 -12.56 24.23 -14.23
C ASP A 145 -13.93 24.18 -14.90
N LYS A 146 -14.11 23.28 -15.88
CA LYS A 146 -15.37 23.04 -16.59
C LYS A 146 -16.41 22.32 -15.74
N PHE A 147 -16.00 21.63 -14.67
CA PHE A 147 -16.91 20.90 -13.80
C PHE A 147 -17.67 21.86 -12.90
N GLN A 148 -18.92 22.12 -13.21
CA GLN A 148 -19.80 23.06 -12.48
C GLN A 148 -20.83 22.34 -11.62
N TYR A 149 -21.07 21.07 -11.88
CA TYR A 149 -22.06 20.29 -11.14
C TYR A 149 -21.72 20.25 -9.64
N ASP A 150 -22.65 20.70 -8.86
CA ASP A 150 -22.59 20.67 -7.40
C ASP A 150 -23.54 19.56 -6.92
N ALA A 151 -22.98 18.41 -6.57
CA ALA A 151 -23.78 17.28 -6.13
C ALA A 151 -24.62 17.64 -4.91
N PRO A 152 -25.94 17.39 -4.91
CA PRO A 152 -26.75 17.60 -3.73
C PRO A 152 -26.30 16.66 -2.63
N SER A 153 -25.79 17.21 -1.53
CA SER A 153 -25.43 16.46 -0.32
C SER A 153 -25.91 17.24 0.87
N LYS A 154 -26.60 16.56 1.80
CA LYS A 154 -26.95 17.10 3.12
C LYS A 154 -25.92 16.75 4.19
N MET A 155 -24.90 15.94 3.81
CA MET A 155 -23.79 15.55 4.66
C MET A 155 -22.65 16.57 4.56
N GLU A 156 -21.73 16.52 5.53
CA GLU A 156 -20.47 17.25 5.43
C GLU A 156 -19.68 16.87 4.18
N ARG A 157 -19.20 17.87 3.46
CA ARG A 157 -18.51 17.69 2.18
C ARG A 157 -17.06 17.27 2.39
N VAL A 158 -16.85 15.96 2.43
CA VAL A 158 -15.54 15.34 2.68
C VAL A 158 -14.87 14.82 1.41
N ARG A 159 -15.63 14.71 0.30
CA ARG A 159 -15.16 14.28 -1.03
C ARG A 159 -15.76 15.07 -2.19
N THR A 160 -17.00 15.50 -2.10
CA THR A 160 -17.70 16.19 -3.20
C THR A 160 -17.09 17.54 -3.58
N ASP A 161 -16.33 18.17 -2.69
CA ASP A 161 -15.54 19.38 -2.98
C ASP A 161 -14.24 19.12 -3.78
N LEU A 162 -14.02 17.91 -4.31
CA LEU A 162 -12.79 17.52 -5.05
C LEU A 162 -12.38 18.57 -6.09
N ARG A 163 -13.33 19.14 -6.83
CA ARG A 163 -13.06 20.19 -7.82
C ARG A 163 -12.25 21.35 -7.22
N LYS A 164 -12.67 21.86 -6.06
CA LYS A 164 -12.00 22.99 -5.40
C LYS A 164 -10.56 22.67 -5.06
N TYR A 165 -10.28 21.44 -4.60
CA TYR A 165 -8.91 20.98 -4.33
C TYR A 165 -8.04 20.81 -5.58
N VAL A 166 -8.64 20.55 -6.74
CA VAL A 166 -7.91 20.38 -8.00
C VAL A 166 -7.67 21.71 -8.72
N THR A 167 -8.55 22.72 -8.53
CA THR A 167 -8.54 23.96 -9.31
C THR A 167 -8.04 25.18 -8.56
N THR A 168 -7.88 25.13 -7.23
CA THR A 168 -7.53 26.32 -6.43
C THR A 168 -6.06 26.69 -6.53
N SER A 169 -5.15 25.70 -6.66
CA SER A 169 -3.72 25.95 -6.78
C SER A 169 -3.07 25.00 -7.79
N ASP A 170 -2.12 25.52 -8.56
CA ASP A 170 -1.31 24.70 -9.47
C ASP A 170 -0.16 23.98 -8.76
N ILE A 171 0.29 24.52 -7.62
CA ILE A 171 1.31 23.88 -6.78
C ILE A 171 0.64 23.43 -5.49
N THR A 172 0.68 22.13 -5.23
CA THR A 172 0.03 21.53 -4.07
C THR A 172 1.00 20.59 -3.34
N MET A 173 0.71 20.35 -2.06
CA MET A 173 1.37 19.36 -1.22
C MET A 173 0.34 18.27 -0.86
N PRO A 174 0.18 17.22 -1.67
CA PRO A 174 -0.81 16.17 -1.42
C PRO A 174 -0.66 15.50 -0.05
N SER A 175 0.57 15.30 0.41
CA SER A 175 0.84 14.72 1.73
C SER A 175 2.15 15.21 2.32
N LEU A 176 2.22 15.24 3.66
CA LEU A 176 3.45 15.38 4.45
C LEU A 176 3.19 14.74 5.81
N GLN A 177 3.72 13.55 6.05
CA GLN A 177 3.35 12.68 7.15
C GLN A 177 4.57 12.10 7.85
N LEU A 178 4.65 12.29 9.16
CA LEU A 178 5.58 11.60 10.04
C LEU A 178 4.96 10.26 10.46
N ASN A 179 5.75 9.19 10.36
CA ASN A 179 5.32 7.82 10.64
C ASN A 179 6.28 7.16 11.62
N HIS A 180 5.74 6.31 12.46
CA HIS A 180 6.50 5.37 13.29
C HIS A 180 5.78 4.04 13.30
N ALA A 181 6.48 2.96 12.89
CA ALA A 181 5.95 1.61 12.88
C ALA A 181 6.85 0.66 13.66
N GLU A 182 6.24 -0.32 14.33
CA GLU A 182 6.96 -1.28 15.14
C GLU A 182 6.25 -2.64 15.17
N ARG A 183 7.04 -3.71 15.21
CA ARG A 183 6.54 -5.04 15.58
C ARG A 183 6.44 -5.09 17.11
N LEU A 184 5.21 -5.16 17.62
CA LEU A 184 4.91 -5.13 19.06
C LEU A 184 5.14 -6.49 19.73
N ASP A 185 4.84 -7.57 18.99
CA ASP A 185 5.00 -8.96 19.40
C ASP A 185 5.10 -9.84 18.16
N GLN A 186 5.15 -11.16 18.32
CA GLN A 186 5.36 -12.12 17.24
C GLN A 186 4.44 -11.93 16.03
N ASP A 187 3.17 -11.61 16.28
CA ASP A 187 2.14 -11.46 15.25
C ASP A 187 1.39 -10.12 15.35
N TRP A 188 1.85 -9.21 16.24
CA TRP A 188 1.26 -7.90 16.44
C TRP A 188 2.16 -6.79 15.92
N TYR A 189 1.55 -5.87 15.21
CA TYR A 189 2.19 -4.70 14.62
C TYR A 189 1.44 -3.45 15.04
N GLY A 190 2.18 -2.36 15.25
CA GLY A 190 1.64 -1.05 15.59
C GLY A 190 2.22 0.03 14.70
N MET A 191 1.42 1.04 14.37
CA MET A 191 1.87 2.23 13.67
C MET A 191 1.14 3.45 14.22
N VAL A 192 1.88 4.56 14.38
CA VAL A 192 1.33 5.87 14.65
C VAL A 192 1.83 6.85 13.61
N TYR A 193 1.00 7.82 13.27
CA TYR A 193 1.33 8.79 12.22
C TYR A 193 0.62 10.12 12.46
N GLY A 194 1.17 11.18 11.86
CA GLY A 194 0.56 12.50 11.94
C GLY A 194 1.11 13.46 10.92
N GLY A 195 0.30 14.45 10.55
CA GLY A 195 0.62 15.47 9.56
C GLY A 195 -0.49 15.69 8.54
N TYR A 196 -0.13 16.02 7.33
CA TYR A 196 -1.03 16.18 6.18
C TYR A 196 -1.17 14.81 5.51
N LEU A 197 -2.21 14.06 5.91
CA LEU A 197 -2.35 12.64 5.61
C LEU A 197 -2.76 12.39 4.15
N GLU A 198 -3.57 13.29 3.60
CA GLU A 198 -4.03 13.28 2.22
C GLU A 198 -4.33 14.70 1.72
N SER A 199 -4.76 14.84 0.47
CA SER A 199 -5.07 16.15 -0.13
C SER A 199 -6.14 16.92 0.64
N MET A 200 -7.11 16.24 1.25
CA MET A 200 -8.27 16.85 1.89
C MET A 200 -8.21 16.87 3.42
N PHE A 201 -7.37 16.04 4.06
CA PHE A 201 -7.33 15.90 5.51
C PHE A 201 -5.91 15.88 6.06
N ALA A 202 -5.74 16.60 7.18
CA ALA A 202 -4.58 16.54 8.06
C ALA A 202 -5.02 16.03 9.43
N GLY A 203 -4.11 15.43 10.18
CA GLY A 203 -4.43 14.93 11.51
C GLY A 203 -3.41 13.97 12.08
N VAL A 204 -3.85 13.21 13.06
CA VAL A 204 -3.07 12.16 13.71
C VAL A 204 -3.87 10.88 13.76
N GLY A 205 -3.18 9.76 13.73
CA GLY A 205 -3.83 8.46 13.81
C GLY A 205 -2.90 7.35 14.25
N GLY A 206 -3.50 6.20 14.46
CA GLY A 206 -2.77 4.97 14.76
C GLY A 206 -3.48 3.76 14.19
N GLU A 207 -2.71 2.71 14.01
CA GLU A 207 -3.19 1.42 13.53
C GLU A 207 -2.52 0.31 14.34
N VAL A 208 -3.29 -0.73 14.64
CA VAL A 208 -2.78 -1.99 15.18
C VAL A 208 -3.26 -3.13 14.29
N LEU A 209 -2.38 -4.09 14.02
CA LEU A 209 -2.68 -5.25 13.19
C LEU A 209 -2.22 -6.53 13.90
N TYR A 210 -3.12 -7.49 13.97
CA TYR A 210 -2.81 -8.88 14.30
C TYR A 210 -2.74 -9.69 13.00
N ARG A 211 -1.55 -10.21 12.68
CA ARG A 211 -1.31 -10.97 11.45
C ARG A 211 -0.43 -12.19 11.72
N PRO A 212 -1.04 -13.33 12.09
CA PRO A 212 -0.31 -14.54 12.37
C PRO A 212 0.35 -15.10 11.10
N MET A 213 1.59 -15.59 11.26
CA MET A 213 2.36 -16.13 10.14
C MET A 213 1.70 -17.36 9.53
N GLY A 214 1.64 -17.43 8.19
CA GLY A 214 1.08 -18.56 7.46
C GLY A 214 -0.44 -18.71 7.56
N GLN A 215 -1.14 -17.78 8.23
CA GLN A 215 -2.59 -17.78 8.24
C GLN A 215 -3.15 -16.97 7.08
N ARG A 216 -4.31 -17.40 6.57
CA ARG A 216 -5.02 -16.74 5.48
C ARG A 216 -5.88 -15.56 5.91
N TRP A 217 -5.71 -15.07 7.13
CA TRP A 217 -6.49 -13.97 7.67
C TRP A 217 -5.65 -13.06 8.57
N SER A 218 -6.08 -11.84 8.71
CA SER A 218 -5.57 -10.87 9.68
C SER A 218 -6.69 -9.93 10.11
N VAL A 219 -6.49 -9.26 11.25
CA VAL A 219 -7.44 -8.27 11.77
C VAL A 219 -6.70 -7.03 12.18
N GLY A 220 -7.12 -5.88 11.67
CA GLY A 220 -6.57 -4.58 12.01
C GLY A 220 -7.64 -3.66 12.59
N ALA A 221 -7.18 -2.67 13.35
CA ALA A 221 -8.00 -1.55 13.79
C ALA A 221 -7.22 -0.26 13.63
N ASP A 222 -7.88 0.77 13.10
CA ASP A 222 -7.33 2.12 13.01
C ASP A 222 -8.25 3.14 13.66
N LEU A 223 -7.64 4.21 14.19
CA LEU A 223 -8.34 5.35 14.74
C LEU A 223 -7.61 6.64 14.37
N ASN A 224 -8.35 7.63 13.90
CA ASN A 224 -7.81 8.87 13.38
C ASN A 224 -8.62 10.06 13.90
N TYR A 225 -7.94 11.12 14.33
CA TYR A 225 -8.51 12.44 14.52
C TYR A 225 -8.01 13.35 13.40
N VAL A 226 -8.92 13.85 12.58
CA VAL A 226 -8.58 14.59 11.37
C VAL A 226 -9.33 15.91 11.28
N ARG A 227 -8.70 16.86 10.59
CA ARG A 227 -9.26 18.17 10.25
C ARG A 227 -9.13 18.40 8.75
N GLN A 228 -10.15 18.99 8.15
CA GLN A 228 -10.18 19.28 6.72
C GLN A 228 -9.15 20.36 6.38
N ARG A 229 -8.44 20.18 5.27
CA ARG A 229 -7.43 21.12 4.75
C ARG A 229 -8.09 22.20 3.90
N ASP A 230 -7.41 23.33 3.77
CA ASP A 230 -7.79 24.35 2.79
C ASP A 230 -7.68 23.82 1.35
N PHE A 231 -8.45 24.42 0.45
CA PHE A 231 -8.56 23.98 -0.93
C PHE A 231 -7.27 24.15 -1.74
N ASP A 232 -6.37 25.03 -1.31
CA ASP A 232 -5.06 25.22 -1.93
C ASP A 232 -4.06 24.07 -1.65
N GLN A 233 -4.45 23.16 -0.73
CA GLN A 233 -3.61 22.04 -0.26
C GLN A 233 -2.24 22.50 0.30
N GLY A 234 -2.19 23.72 0.82
CA GLY A 234 -1.06 24.25 1.58
C GLY A 234 -1.08 23.79 3.04
N LEU A 235 -0.64 24.65 3.95
CA LEU A 235 -0.61 24.34 5.39
C LEU A 235 -1.91 24.74 6.13
N GLY A 236 -2.84 25.41 5.46
CA GLY A 236 -4.10 25.89 6.03
C GLY A 236 -5.09 24.76 6.35
N LEU A 237 -5.92 24.99 7.38
CA LEU A 237 -6.93 24.05 7.86
C LEU A 237 -8.28 24.73 7.99
N ARG A 238 -9.34 24.06 7.53
CA ARG A 238 -10.73 24.48 7.64
C ARG A 238 -11.32 24.06 9.00
N ASP A 239 -12.58 24.45 9.26
CA ASP A 239 -13.21 24.23 10.57
C ASP A 239 -13.67 22.80 10.80
N TYR A 240 -14.02 22.07 9.74
CA TYR A 240 -14.51 20.70 9.87
C TYR A 240 -13.42 19.75 10.42
N LYS A 241 -13.78 19.02 11.45
CA LYS A 241 -12.92 18.04 12.12
C LYS A 241 -13.75 16.86 12.57
N THR A 242 -13.18 15.66 12.52
CA THR A 242 -13.90 14.45 12.91
C THR A 242 -12.94 13.37 13.42
N VAL A 243 -13.52 12.38 14.11
CA VAL A 243 -12.86 11.11 14.44
C VAL A 243 -13.37 10.06 13.49
N THR A 244 -12.48 9.37 12.80
CA THR A 244 -12.81 8.24 11.91
C THR A 244 -11.96 7.02 12.26
N GLY A 245 -12.47 5.82 12.06
CA GLY A 245 -11.72 4.61 12.34
C GLY A 245 -12.53 3.36 12.05
N HIS A 246 -11.82 2.28 11.78
CA HIS A 246 -12.42 1.04 11.33
C HIS A 246 -11.74 -0.16 11.99
N ILE A 247 -12.52 -1.21 12.23
CA ILE A 247 -12.01 -2.57 12.43
C ILE A 247 -12.13 -3.26 11.08
N THR A 248 -11.02 -3.82 10.59
CA THR A 248 -10.96 -4.47 9.28
C THR A 248 -10.47 -5.90 9.43
N THR A 249 -11.22 -6.85 8.92
CA THR A 249 -10.81 -8.24 8.76
C THR A 249 -10.38 -8.45 7.30
N TYR A 250 -9.18 -8.96 7.12
CA TYR A 250 -8.64 -9.35 5.82
C TYR A 250 -8.64 -10.87 5.74
N ALA A 251 -9.02 -11.43 4.60
CA ALA A 251 -8.98 -12.87 4.39
C ALA A 251 -8.62 -13.19 2.92
N ASP A 252 -7.79 -14.21 2.76
CA ASP A 252 -7.63 -14.88 1.49
C ASP A 252 -8.68 -15.99 1.38
N LEU A 253 -9.49 -15.89 0.35
CA LEU A 253 -10.59 -16.82 0.06
C LEU A 253 -10.14 -17.99 -0.82
N GLY A 254 -8.88 -18.05 -1.22
CA GLY A 254 -8.38 -18.96 -2.24
C GLY A 254 -8.58 -18.41 -3.66
N TYR A 255 -8.01 -19.10 -4.64
CA TYR A 255 -8.04 -18.72 -6.07
C TYR A 255 -7.51 -17.30 -6.33
N ASP A 256 -6.51 -16.89 -5.52
CA ASP A 256 -5.91 -15.55 -5.54
C ASP A 256 -6.91 -14.40 -5.23
N ILE A 257 -8.04 -14.74 -4.60
CA ILE A 257 -9.07 -13.77 -4.20
C ILE A 257 -8.85 -13.39 -2.74
N THR A 258 -8.69 -12.09 -2.50
CA THR A 258 -8.61 -11.51 -1.16
C THR A 258 -9.85 -10.67 -0.87
N SER A 259 -10.29 -10.68 0.39
CA SER A 259 -11.37 -9.83 0.88
C SER A 259 -10.87 -8.94 2.01
N ALA A 260 -11.44 -7.74 2.11
CA ALA A 260 -11.34 -6.89 3.28
C ALA A 260 -12.75 -6.43 3.67
N VAL A 261 -13.15 -6.72 4.92
CA VAL A 261 -14.41 -6.27 5.47
C VAL A 261 -14.12 -5.30 6.62
N SER A 262 -14.53 -4.06 6.44
CA SER A 262 -14.29 -2.98 7.39
C SER A 262 -15.60 -2.47 7.97
N VAL A 263 -15.64 -2.31 9.28
CA VAL A 263 -16.78 -1.72 9.99
C VAL A 263 -16.29 -0.56 10.83
N GLY A 264 -16.95 0.59 10.75
CA GLY A 264 -16.53 1.75 11.51
C GLY A 264 -17.22 3.05 11.16
N ARG A 265 -16.62 4.15 11.61
CA ARG A 265 -17.07 5.52 11.40
C ARG A 265 -16.28 6.17 10.28
N TYR A 266 -17.00 6.70 9.30
CA TYR A 266 -16.46 7.35 8.10
C TYR A 266 -16.22 8.84 8.31
N LEU A 267 -15.63 9.49 7.32
CA LEU A 267 -15.25 10.93 7.40
C LEU A 267 -16.44 11.88 7.56
N ALA A 268 -17.58 11.57 6.96
CA ALA A 268 -18.82 12.37 7.10
C ALA A 268 -19.64 12.01 8.34
N GLU A 269 -19.00 11.33 9.32
CA GLU A 269 -19.56 10.94 10.62
C GLU A 269 -20.59 9.79 10.59
N ASP A 270 -20.87 9.28 9.43
CA ASP A 270 -21.72 8.10 9.22
C ASP A 270 -21.03 6.80 9.65
N TRP A 271 -21.81 5.82 10.08
CA TRP A 271 -21.35 4.48 10.46
C TRP A 271 -21.73 3.49 9.39
N GLY A 272 -20.88 2.51 9.14
CA GLY A 272 -21.21 1.53 8.12
C GLY A 272 -20.18 0.44 7.94
N THR A 273 -20.35 -0.27 6.84
CA THR A 273 -19.51 -1.41 6.43
C THR A 273 -19.04 -1.23 5.00
N THR A 274 -17.75 -1.45 4.78
CA THR A 274 -17.18 -1.61 3.43
C THR A 274 -16.76 -3.05 3.23
N ILE A 275 -17.13 -3.62 2.09
CA ILE A 275 -16.63 -4.91 1.61
C ILE A 275 -15.81 -4.64 0.37
N ASP A 276 -14.57 -5.05 0.37
CA ASP A 276 -13.65 -5.02 -0.77
C ASP A 276 -13.27 -6.45 -1.15
N LEU A 277 -13.35 -6.76 -2.42
CA LEU A 277 -12.93 -8.02 -2.98
C LEU A 277 -11.96 -7.75 -4.12
N SER A 278 -10.81 -8.41 -4.12
CA SER A 278 -9.85 -8.29 -5.20
C SER A 278 -9.21 -9.62 -5.57
N ARG A 279 -8.82 -9.75 -6.83
CA ARG A 279 -8.04 -10.88 -7.34
C ARG A 279 -6.66 -10.40 -7.78
N LEU A 280 -5.65 -11.13 -7.37
CA LEU A 280 -4.27 -10.99 -7.84
C LEU A 280 -4.03 -12.03 -8.94
N PHE A 281 -3.72 -11.59 -10.15
CA PHE A 281 -3.38 -12.47 -11.26
C PHE A 281 -1.90 -12.83 -11.24
N ASN A 282 -1.51 -13.93 -11.88
CA ASN A 282 -0.12 -14.43 -11.91
C ASN A 282 0.89 -13.40 -12.45
N ASN A 283 0.46 -12.52 -13.34
CA ASN A 283 1.26 -11.39 -13.84
C ASN A 283 1.27 -10.18 -12.89
N GLY A 284 0.88 -10.34 -11.64
CA GLY A 284 0.89 -9.28 -10.64
C GLY A 284 -0.19 -8.20 -10.81
N VAL A 285 -1.02 -8.26 -11.84
CA VAL A 285 -2.17 -7.36 -11.99
C VAL A 285 -3.18 -7.66 -10.88
N ARG A 286 -3.66 -6.63 -10.19
CA ARG A 286 -4.75 -6.75 -9.21
C ARG A 286 -5.97 -6.05 -9.74
N PHE A 287 -7.10 -6.73 -9.76
CA PHE A 287 -8.40 -6.15 -10.04
C PHE A 287 -9.30 -6.33 -8.83
N GLY A 288 -10.03 -5.29 -8.43
CA GLY A 288 -10.91 -5.35 -7.28
C GLY A 288 -12.13 -4.46 -7.41
N ALA A 289 -13.07 -4.68 -6.52
CA ALA A 289 -14.30 -3.91 -6.39
C ALA A 289 -14.67 -3.76 -4.92
N TRP A 290 -15.23 -2.60 -4.58
CA TRP A 290 -15.76 -2.37 -3.24
C TRP A 290 -17.20 -1.88 -3.27
N VAL A 291 -17.87 -2.11 -2.16
CA VAL A 291 -19.17 -1.55 -1.83
C VAL A 291 -19.18 -1.10 -0.38
N THR A 292 -19.70 0.10 -0.14
CA THR A 292 -19.84 0.67 1.20
C THR A 292 -21.29 1.04 1.44
N ARG A 293 -21.85 0.53 2.54
CA ARG A 293 -23.19 0.92 3.00
C ARG A 293 -23.08 1.49 4.42
N THR A 294 -23.72 2.63 4.62
CA THR A 294 -23.68 3.33 5.91
C THR A 294 -25.08 3.64 6.45
N THR A 295 -25.13 4.26 7.61
CA THR A 295 -26.36 4.76 8.24
C THR A 295 -26.96 5.97 7.53
N ALA A 296 -26.23 6.59 6.59
CA ALA A 296 -26.75 7.73 5.82
C ALA A 296 -27.98 7.28 5.00
N SER A 297 -29.06 8.07 5.08
CA SER A 297 -30.27 7.84 4.29
C SER A 297 -30.03 8.17 2.81
N ALA A 298 -30.88 7.66 1.92
CA ALA A 298 -30.80 7.97 0.49
C ALA A 298 -30.96 9.48 0.21
N GLU A 299 -31.72 10.19 1.06
CA GLU A 299 -31.92 11.63 0.96
C GLU A 299 -30.67 12.43 1.36
N GLU A 300 -29.93 11.97 2.39
CA GLU A 300 -28.66 12.56 2.81
C GLU A 300 -27.54 12.26 1.79
N TYR A 301 -27.55 11.07 1.21
CA TYR A 301 -26.64 10.66 0.16
C TYR A 301 -26.79 11.46 -1.15
N GLY A 302 -27.99 11.97 -1.41
CA GLY A 302 -28.37 12.72 -2.61
C GLY A 302 -28.77 11.80 -3.76
N GLU A 303 -27.85 11.21 -4.48
CA GLU A 303 -28.11 10.26 -5.55
C GLU A 303 -27.58 8.86 -5.23
N GLY A 304 -28.43 7.87 -5.15
CA GLY A 304 -28.08 6.50 -4.78
C GLY A 304 -28.11 6.28 -3.26
N SER A 305 -27.83 5.08 -2.80
CA SER A 305 -27.97 4.67 -1.38
C SER A 305 -26.72 4.04 -0.80
N PHE A 306 -25.63 3.92 -1.58
CA PHE A 306 -24.37 3.33 -1.15
C PHE A 306 -23.22 3.72 -2.08
N ASP A 307 -22.00 3.77 -1.54
CA ASP A 307 -20.78 3.99 -2.31
C ASP A 307 -20.26 2.67 -2.89
N LYS A 308 -19.65 2.75 -4.08
CA LYS A 308 -19.09 1.59 -4.79
C LYS A 308 -18.08 2.02 -5.84
N GLY A 309 -17.21 1.09 -6.19
CA GLY A 309 -16.29 1.28 -7.30
C GLY A 309 -15.51 0.03 -7.63
N ILE A 310 -14.71 0.15 -8.66
CA ILE A 310 -13.76 -0.86 -9.10
C ILE A 310 -12.38 -0.24 -9.21
N TYR A 311 -11.36 -1.07 -9.11
CA TYR A 311 -9.99 -0.63 -9.33
C TYR A 311 -9.16 -1.69 -10.03
N ILE A 312 -8.13 -1.23 -10.72
CA ILE A 312 -7.10 -2.07 -11.31
C ILE A 312 -5.73 -1.50 -10.94
N SER A 313 -4.80 -2.38 -10.60
CA SER A 313 -3.43 -2.05 -10.27
C SER A 313 -2.49 -2.93 -11.09
N ILE A 314 -1.66 -2.32 -11.92
CA ILE A 314 -0.79 -2.98 -12.90
C ILE A 314 0.66 -2.72 -12.50
N PRO A 315 1.49 -3.75 -12.21
CA PRO A 315 2.90 -3.56 -11.93
C PRO A 315 3.65 -3.12 -13.19
N PHE A 316 4.52 -2.12 -13.06
CA PHE A 316 5.38 -1.72 -14.17
C PHE A 316 6.49 -2.72 -14.47
N ASP A 317 6.81 -3.62 -13.56
CA ASP A 317 7.78 -4.72 -13.73
C ASP A 317 7.41 -5.64 -14.93
N GLU A 318 6.10 -5.77 -15.22
CA GLU A 318 5.60 -6.56 -16.34
C GLU A 318 5.59 -5.78 -17.68
N VAL A 319 5.76 -4.47 -17.64
CA VAL A 319 5.66 -3.60 -18.83
C VAL A 319 7.02 -3.01 -19.22
N LEU A 320 7.88 -2.77 -18.22
CA LEU A 320 9.20 -2.18 -18.42
C LEU A 320 10.28 -3.25 -18.46
N SER A 321 11.37 -2.97 -19.15
CA SER A 321 12.58 -3.83 -19.17
C SER A 321 13.42 -3.74 -17.90
N VAL A 322 13.01 -2.94 -16.90
CA VAL A 322 13.70 -2.73 -15.63
C VAL A 322 12.79 -3.12 -14.48
N SER A 323 13.34 -3.84 -13.50
CA SER A 323 12.59 -4.23 -12.31
C SER A 323 12.24 -3.03 -11.44
N THR A 324 10.99 -2.95 -11.01
CA THR A 324 10.47 -1.86 -10.18
C THR A 324 9.26 -2.29 -9.37
N LEU A 325 9.12 -1.74 -8.16
CA LEU A 325 7.91 -1.92 -7.33
C LEU A 325 6.77 -0.96 -7.71
N ARG A 326 7.00 -0.03 -8.65
CA ARG A 326 5.98 0.95 -9.05
C ARG A 326 4.83 0.28 -9.79
N ARG A 327 3.64 0.83 -9.60
CA ARG A 327 2.38 0.33 -10.18
C ARG A 327 1.59 1.47 -10.78
N ALA A 328 0.90 1.20 -11.87
CA ALA A 328 -0.19 2.05 -12.34
C ALA A 328 -1.47 1.66 -11.61
N ASN A 329 -2.11 2.61 -10.96
CA ASN A 329 -3.36 2.40 -10.25
C ASN A 329 -4.47 3.21 -10.92
N MET A 330 -5.56 2.55 -11.27
CA MET A 330 -6.76 3.17 -11.81
C MET A 330 -7.94 2.81 -10.93
N VAL A 331 -8.70 3.81 -10.54
CA VAL A 331 -9.91 3.67 -9.73
C VAL A 331 -11.06 4.29 -10.50
N TRP A 332 -12.16 3.58 -10.58
CA TRP A 332 -13.40 4.08 -11.15
C TRP A 332 -14.52 3.95 -10.13
N ALA A 333 -15.02 5.10 -9.68
CA ALA A 333 -16.19 5.23 -8.84
C ALA A 333 -17.26 5.97 -9.66
N PRO A 334 -18.46 5.40 -9.85
CA PRO A 334 -19.50 6.02 -10.71
C PRO A 334 -19.91 7.40 -10.23
N LEU A 335 -19.84 7.64 -8.93
CA LEU A 335 -20.24 8.89 -8.31
C LEU A 335 -19.30 9.21 -7.14
N THR A 336 -18.89 10.47 -7.01
CA THR A 336 -18.18 10.96 -5.82
C THR A 336 -19.20 11.20 -4.72
N ARG A 337 -19.01 10.59 -3.55
CA ARG A 337 -19.92 10.69 -2.42
C ARG A 337 -19.20 11.06 -1.15
N ASP A 338 -19.92 11.73 -0.24
CA ASP A 338 -19.43 12.05 1.10
C ASP A 338 -19.69 10.90 2.08
N GLY A 339 -20.87 10.29 2.00
CA GLY A 339 -21.20 9.12 2.81
C GLY A 339 -20.35 7.89 2.43
N GLY A 340 -19.85 7.19 3.43
CA GLY A 340 -18.96 6.03 3.26
C GLY A 340 -17.53 6.41 2.87
N ALA A 341 -17.18 7.69 2.88
CA ALA A 341 -15.83 8.15 2.54
C ALA A 341 -14.83 7.80 3.63
N ARG A 342 -13.79 7.05 3.27
CA ARG A 342 -12.68 6.67 4.16
C ARG A 342 -11.54 7.66 4.04
N LEU A 343 -10.78 7.82 5.14
CA LEU A 343 -9.49 8.50 5.11
C LEU A 343 -8.52 7.71 4.22
N SER A 344 -7.90 8.38 3.25
CA SER A 344 -6.84 7.80 2.44
C SER A 344 -5.53 7.86 3.21
N ARG A 345 -4.93 6.72 3.49
CA ARG A 345 -3.65 6.63 4.21
C ARG A 345 -2.55 6.19 3.26
N GLN A 346 -1.40 6.83 3.36
CA GLN A 346 -0.23 6.49 2.53
C GLN A 346 0.32 5.11 2.87
N TYR A 347 0.31 4.75 4.16
CA TYR A 347 0.78 3.46 4.67
C TYR A 347 -0.34 2.75 5.43
N SER A 348 -0.31 1.42 5.40
CA SER A 348 -1.11 0.55 6.27
C SER A 348 -0.25 -0.63 6.71
N LEU A 349 -0.45 -1.10 7.93
CA LEU A 349 0.27 -2.26 8.44
C LEU A 349 0.00 -3.51 7.60
N GLN A 350 -1.21 -3.65 7.03
CA GLN A 350 -1.55 -4.75 6.14
C GLN A 350 -0.62 -4.80 4.92
N ASN A 351 -0.30 -3.65 4.31
CA ASN A 351 0.59 -3.57 3.16
C ASN A 351 2.07 -3.69 3.56
N LEU A 352 2.44 -3.14 4.72
CA LEU A 352 3.82 -3.24 5.22
C LEU A 352 4.21 -4.65 5.65
N THR A 353 3.24 -5.51 5.90
CA THR A 353 3.47 -6.90 6.38
C THR A 353 2.98 -7.95 5.38
N ASP A 354 2.86 -7.63 4.09
CA ASP A 354 2.31 -8.53 3.07
C ASP A 354 3.10 -9.84 2.93
N GLY A 355 4.42 -9.85 3.15
CA GLY A 355 5.25 -11.05 3.19
C GLY A 355 4.87 -12.08 4.26
N ARG A 356 4.07 -11.71 5.27
CA ARG A 356 3.49 -12.69 6.23
C ARG A 356 2.52 -13.67 5.57
N TYR A 357 2.09 -13.39 4.38
CA TYR A 357 1.31 -14.29 3.54
C TYR A 357 2.27 -15.17 2.73
N THR A 358 2.55 -16.36 3.23
CA THR A 358 3.59 -17.27 2.72
C THR A 358 3.39 -17.68 1.26
N ASP A 359 2.15 -17.69 0.77
CA ASP A 359 1.85 -18.02 -0.61
C ASP A 359 2.46 -17.02 -1.62
N LEU A 360 2.75 -15.78 -1.16
CA LEU A 360 3.35 -14.75 -2.01
C LEU A 360 4.73 -15.15 -2.52
N PHE A 361 5.56 -15.79 -1.69
CA PHE A 361 6.87 -16.30 -2.10
C PHE A 361 6.74 -17.44 -3.13
N TYR A 362 5.76 -18.33 -2.92
CA TYR A 362 5.55 -19.48 -3.79
C TYR A 362 4.82 -19.12 -5.10
N THR A 363 4.11 -18.00 -5.13
CA THR A 363 3.54 -17.45 -6.36
C THR A 363 4.66 -16.97 -7.28
N ASN A 364 4.71 -17.46 -8.52
CA ASN A 364 5.78 -17.20 -9.48
C ASN A 364 7.18 -17.62 -8.95
N PHE A 365 7.23 -18.79 -8.29
CA PHE A 365 8.47 -19.35 -7.71
C PHE A 365 9.57 -19.55 -8.77
N GLU A 366 9.21 -19.78 -10.04
CA GLU A 366 10.15 -19.90 -11.16
C GLU A 366 11.08 -18.68 -11.29
N LYS A 367 10.66 -17.51 -10.84
CA LYS A 367 11.48 -16.30 -10.84
C LYS A 367 12.68 -16.34 -9.88
N ILE A 368 12.78 -17.35 -9.04
CA ILE A 368 13.97 -17.59 -8.19
C ILE A 368 15.23 -17.86 -9.02
N THR A 369 15.06 -18.33 -10.24
CA THR A 369 16.16 -18.61 -11.17
C THR A 369 16.54 -17.43 -12.07
N GLU A 370 15.77 -16.34 -12.07
CA GLU A 370 16.07 -15.12 -12.81
C GLU A 370 17.05 -14.23 -12.00
#